data_634e92178a02d32bb8d7ea78463631b4
#
_entry.id   634e92178a02d32bb8d7ea78463631b4
#
_cell.length_a   1.000
_cell.length_b   1.000
_cell.length_c   1.000
_cell.angle_alpha   90.00
_cell.angle_beta   90.00
_cell.angle_gamma   90.00
#
_symmetry.space_group_name_H-M   'P 1'
#
loop_
_entity.id
_entity.type
_entity.pdbx_description
1 polymer ?
#
loop_
_entity_poly.entity_id
_entity_poly.type
_entity_poly.pdbx_seq_one_letter_code
_entity_poly.pdbx_strand_id
1 'polypeptide(L)'
;MFSFSRDRKDELVLGRIGKYRFFPKFKISYDVRKFHTYVVGLTGRGKSKFLQSCLVQDILAGRGCAVIDPHGDLAQDVLRDLISKDYFTDDQSYNKVVYVSPRRRDCAIPFNVLKRSDKETETYEIAQRVISAFQRTWSKVLAEAPRFQQIMRASLATLIECEETLCSLYRLLTDDDFRAEKLSQIPNPKVEADCRAFFHNEFEQWGRDRTMMIGSTTNKITALTDNPSIFNMLGQQENNLDIRKIMDEGKVLLVDLGDCDYETKRLIGTLLVTGFEQAALSRARIPIQERTPYYLYVDEFQDFACHPGSAETFSQMLSQVRKFKLHMTLANQSVAQLMPGLQIALGNAQTIVAFRISRSDAEALARVLGKVNLDAIKRDSQTEIQHPIYTPLMEQWESFIQHLTSQQVRQCTVKAADDRYAIVWPEVVSKIKCSDETLENYIETLSTRYGKPIKPTRKMSSKKKSNTKEIPLFG
;
A
#
# COMPACT_ATOMS: atom_id res chain seq x y z
N MET A 1 -14.45 -42.84 2.58
CA MET A 1 -13.42 -42.30 1.69
C MET A 1 -13.17 -40.84 2.09
N PHE A 2 -12.23 -40.60 2.97
CA PHE A 2 -11.98 -39.27 3.54
C PHE A 2 -11.20 -38.41 2.53
N SER A 3 -11.75 -37.28 2.14
CA SER A 3 -11.13 -36.28 1.25
C SER A 3 -10.03 -35.50 2.00
N PHE A 4 -8.82 -36.06 2.03
CA PHE A 4 -7.67 -35.49 2.74
C PHE A 4 -6.83 -34.47 1.91
N SER A 5 -7.30 -33.96 0.76
CA SER A 5 -6.46 -33.19 -0.16
C SER A 5 -6.77 -31.69 -0.28
N ARG A 6 -7.89 -31.17 0.28
CA ARG A 6 -8.24 -29.74 0.21
C ARG A 6 -7.60 -28.89 1.32
N ASP A 7 -7.37 -29.42 2.52
CA ASP A 7 -6.99 -28.63 3.71
C ASP A 7 -5.53 -28.12 3.72
N ARG A 8 -4.62 -28.69 2.94
CA ARG A 8 -3.20 -28.26 2.93
C ARG A 8 -2.93 -26.97 2.17
N LYS A 9 -3.81 -26.56 1.25
CA LYS A 9 -3.63 -25.34 0.45
C LYS A 9 -4.03 -24.06 1.18
N ASP A 10 -4.76 -24.15 2.29
CA ASP A 10 -5.32 -23.01 2.98
C ASP A 10 -4.54 -22.59 4.24
N GLU A 11 -3.41 -23.21 4.50
CA GLU A 11 -2.56 -22.88 5.66
C GLU A 11 -1.40 -21.95 5.25
N LEU A 12 -1.01 -21.05 6.16
CA LEU A 12 0.22 -20.26 6.09
C LEU A 12 1.14 -20.63 7.25
N VAL A 13 2.39 -20.98 6.95
CA VAL A 13 3.41 -21.27 7.95
C VAL A 13 4.08 -19.95 8.36
N LEU A 14 3.93 -19.57 9.63
CA LEU A 14 4.59 -18.38 10.18
C LEU A 14 6.02 -18.68 10.65
N GLY A 15 6.34 -19.94 10.94
CA GLY A 15 7.65 -20.38 11.37
C GLY A 15 7.56 -21.65 12.20
N ARG A 16 8.55 -21.89 13.08
CA ARG A 16 8.63 -23.06 13.97
C ARG A 16 8.60 -22.64 15.43
N ILE A 17 8.00 -23.49 16.27
CA ILE A 17 7.98 -23.29 17.72
C ILE A 17 9.34 -23.75 18.27
N GLY A 18 10.40 -23.00 17.97
CA GLY A 18 11.77 -23.28 18.35
C GLY A 18 12.77 -23.08 17.21
N LYS A 19 14.05 -22.93 17.54
CA LYS A 19 15.13 -22.51 16.64
C LYS A 19 15.50 -23.55 15.58
N TYR A 20 15.29 -24.83 15.83
CA TYR A 20 15.79 -25.90 14.99
C TYR A 20 14.70 -26.54 14.12
N ARG A 21 15.10 -27.17 13.02
CA ARG A 21 14.18 -27.73 11.99
C ARG A 21 13.27 -28.86 12.51
N PHE A 22 13.62 -29.55 13.59
CA PHE A 22 12.79 -30.60 14.17
C PHE A 22 11.60 -30.09 14.99
N PHE A 23 11.57 -28.80 15.37
CA PHE A 23 10.43 -28.26 16.08
C PHE A 23 9.20 -28.13 15.15
N PRO A 24 7.99 -28.27 15.70
CA PRO A 24 6.76 -28.20 14.91
C PRO A 24 6.57 -26.83 14.28
N LYS A 25 5.93 -26.83 13.11
CA LYS A 25 5.58 -25.59 12.41
C LYS A 25 4.39 -24.93 13.09
N PHE A 26 4.46 -23.62 13.31
CA PHE A 26 3.32 -22.81 13.69
C PHE A 26 2.61 -22.33 12.42
N LYS A 27 1.37 -22.80 12.25
CA LYS A 27 0.56 -22.55 11.06
C LYS A 27 -0.72 -21.84 11.44
N ILE A 28 -1.19 -20.96 10.55
CA ILE A 28 -2.50 -20.33 10.64
C ILE A 28 -3.33 -20.69 9.43
N SER A 29 -4.62 -20.98 9.66
CA SER A 29 -5.59 -21.28 8.61
C SER A 29 -6.13 -20.01 7.95
N TYR A 30 -6.86 -20.17 6.85
CA TYR A 30 -7.62 -19.08 6.23
C TYR A 30 -8.54 -18.37 7.22
N ASP A 31 -9.23 -19.12 8.07
CA ASP A 31 -10.16 -18.57 9.06
C ASP A 31 -9.47 -17.64 10.07
N VAL A 32 -8.21 -17.90 10.40
CA VAL A 32 -7.39 -17.02 11.23
C VAL A 32 -6.90 -15.81 10.45
N ARG A 33 -6.46 -16.01 9.20
CA ARG A 33 -5.90 -14.93 8.36
C ARG A 33 -6.92 -13.86 7.97
N LYS A 34 -8.20 -14.20 7.91
CA LYS A 34 -9.27 -13.24 7.56
C LYS A 34 -9.37 -12.05 8.52
N PHE A 35 -8.79 -12.15 9.72
CA PHE A 35 -8.83 -11.11 10.75
C PHE A 35 -7.66 -10.13 10.70
N HIS A 36 -6.97 -10.03 9.58
CA HIS A 36 -5.78 -9.20 9.38
C HIS A 36 -4.59 -9.60 10.28
N THR A 37 -3.41 -9.16 9.89
CA THR A 37 -2.16 -9.43 10.63
C THR A 37 -1.40 -8.13 10.83
N TYR A 38 -0.93 -7.91 12.04
CA TYR A 38 -0.04 -6.81 12.38
C TYR A 38 1.35 -7.35 12.72
N VAL A 39 2.38 -6.80 12.07
CA VAL A 39 3.77 -7.21 12.25
C VAL A 39 4.58 -6.02 12.74
N VAL A 40 5.21 -6.13 13.90
CA VAL A 40 6.00 -5.03 14.48
C VAL A 40 7.37 -5.51 14.92
N GLY A 41 8.37 -4.62 14.84
CA GLY A 41 9.72 -4.89 15.34
C GLY A 41 10.78 -3.95 14.78
N LEU A 42 11.85 -3.75 15.52
CA LEU A 42 12.97 -2.90 15.16
C LEU A 42 13.61 -3.35 13.83
N THR A 43 14.31 -2.42 13.18
CA THR A 43 15.07 -2.67 11.95
C THR A 43 16.08 -3.80 12.13
N GLY A 44 16.27 -4.65 11.12
CA GLY A 44 17.22 -5.76 11.14
C GLY A 44 16.80 -6.96 12.01
N ARG A 45 15.57 -7.01 12.50
CA ARG A 45 15.08 -8.14 13.34
C ARG A 45 14.39 -9.26 12.58
N GLY A 46 14.17 -9.10 11.27
CA GLY A 46 13.68 -10.17 10.39
C GLY A 46 12.25 -9.99 9.86
N LYS A 47 11.63 -8.80 10.03
CA LYS A 47 10.29 -8.50 9.50
C LYS A 47 10.17 -8.76 7.99
N SER A 48 11.02 -8.11 7.17
CA SER A 48 10.93 -8.21 5.71
C SER A 48 11.16 -9.65 5.23
N LYS A 49 12.06 -10.42 5.87
CA LYS A 49 12.25 -11.85 5.57
C LYS A 49 11.05 -12.71 5.98
N PHE A 50 10.36 -12.33 7.05
CA PHE A 50 9.10 -12.96 7.44
C PHE A 50 8.00 -12.67 6.39
N LEU A 51 7.84 -11.41 5.99
CA LEU A 51 6.88 -11.01 4.93
C LEU A 51 7.21 -11.71 3.60
N GLN A 52 8.49 -11.77 3.20
CA GLN A 52 8.94 -12.52 2.02
C GLN A 52 8.51 -13.98 2.08
N SER A 53 8.73 -14.65 3.22
CA SER A 53 8.32 -16.05 3.39
C SER A 53 6.80 -16.22 3.26
N CYS A 54 6.02 -15.32 3.82
CA CYS A 54 4.55 -15.36 3.71
C CYS A 54 4.07 -15.13 2.27
N LEU A 55 4.60 -14.11 1.59
CA LEU A 55 4.28 -13.78 0.19
C LEU A 55 4.60 -14.93 -0.75
N VAL A 56 5.82 -15.48 -0.66
CA VAL A 56 6.23 -16.61 -1.50
C VAL A 56 5.33 -17.82 -1.30
N GLN A 57 4.93 -18.12 -0.06
CA GLN A 57 3.97 -19.20 0.22
C GLN A 57 2.61 -18.94 -0.42
N ASP A 58 2.11 -17.69 -0.38
CA ASP A 58 0.85 -17.31 -1.01
C ASP A 58 0.92 -17.48 -2.53
N ILE A 59 1.99 -17.00 -3.15
CA ILE A 59 2.18 -17.08 -4.61
C ILE A 59 2.28 -18.54 -5.08
N LEU A 60 3.10 -19.35 -4.41
CA LEU A 60 3.27 -20.77 -4.75
C LEU A 60 2.00 -21.61 -4.51
N ALA A 61 1.15 -21.17 -3.58
CA ALA A 61 -0.17 -21.79 -3.36
C ALA A 61 -1.24 -21.29 -4.35
N GLY A 62 -0.89 -20.41 -5.30
CA GLY A 62 -1.79 -19.84 -6.29
C GLY A 62 -2.73 -18.75 -5.75
N ARG A 63 -2.49 -18.24 -4.54
CA ARG A 63 -3.30 -17.18 -3.93
C ARG A 63 -2.96 -15.81 -4.53
N GLY A 64 -3.98 -14.99 -4.79
CA GLY A 64 -3.79 -13.60 -5.19
C GLY A 64 -3.27 -12.76 -4.03
N CYS A 65 -2.19 -12.03 -4.27
CA CYS A 65 -1.60 -11.17 -3.25
C CYS A 65 -0.93 -9.93 -3.85
N ALA A 66 -0.78 -8.90 -3.03
CA ALA A 66 -0.01 -7.72 -3.36
C ALA A 66 0.98 -7.37 -2.25
N VAL A 67 2.11 -6.77 -2.62
CA VAL A 67 3.00 -6.09 -1.70
C VAL A 67 3.22 -4.66 -2.15
N ILE A 68 3.09 -3.71 -1.21
CA ILE A 68 3.50 -2.32 -1.38
C ILE A 68 4.76 -2.14 -0.54
N ASP A 69 5.89 -1.94 -1.22
CA ASP A 69 7.21 -1.88 -0.59
C ASP A 69 7.86 -0.51 -0.87
N PRO A 70 7.97 0.37 0.13
CA PRO A 70 8.58 1.69 -0.03
C PRO A 70 10.10 1.64 -0.21
N HIS A 71 10.75 0.52 0.11
CA HIS A 71 12.21 0.35 -0.03
C HIS A 71 12.60 -0.44 -1.29
N GLY A 72 11.71 -1.27 -1.82
CA GLY A 72 11.94 -2.10 -3.01
C GLY A 72 12.60 -3.45 -2.72
N ASP A 73 13.36 -3.55 -1.63
CA ASP A 73 14.13 -4.76 -1.30
C ASP A 73 13.24 -6.00 -1.13
N LEU A 74 12.07 -5.86 -0.49
CA LEU A 74 11.16 -6.96 -0.26
C LEU A 74 10.54 -7.45 -1.58
N ALA A 75 10.09 -6.55 -2.44
CA ALA A 75 9.52 -6.90 -3.74
C ALA A 75 10.53 -7.63 -4.62
N GLN A 76 11.78 -7.13 -4.67
CA GLN A 76 12.88 -7.76 -5.39
C GLN A 76 13.27 -9.12 -4.80
N ASP A 77 13.36 -9.24 -3.50
CA ASP A 77 13.65 -10.49 -2.80
C ASP A 77 12.58 -11.57 -3.06
N VAL A 78 11.29 -11.18 -3.10
CA VAL A 78 10.19 -12.09 -3.47
C VAL A 78 10.37 -12.57 -4.91
N LEU A 79 10.66 -11.66 -5.84
CA LEU A 79 10.87 -12.01 -7.25
C LEU A 79 12.09 -12.94 -7.42
N ARG A 80 13.22 -12.65 -6.75
CA ARG A 80 14.41 -13.53 -6.75
C ARG A 80 14.07 -14.94 -6.25
N ASP A 81 13.25 -15.03 -5.20
CA ASP A 81 12.84 -16.31 -4.62
C ASP A 81 11.96 -17.12 -5.59
N LEU A 82 11.05 -16.45 -6.31
CA LEU A 82 10.23 -17.08 -7.35
C LEU A 82 11.08 -17.58 -8.52
N ILE A 83 12.05 -16.77 -9.00
CA ILE A 83 13.00 -17.17 -10.04
C ILE A 83 13.78 -18.41 -9.60
N SER A 84 14.33 -18.39 -8.37
CA SER A 84 15.14 -19.49 -7.82
C SER A 84 14.35 -20.78 -7.60
N LYS A 85 13.03 -20.71 -7.59
CA LYS A 85 12.09 -21.84 -7.45
C LYS A 85 11.45 -22.26 -8.78
N ASP A 86 11.97 -21.75 -9.89
CA ASP A 86 11.47 -22.04 -11.23
C ASP A 86 9.95 -21.79 -11.37
N TYR A 87 9.44 -20.69 -10.76
CA TYR A 87 8.02 -20.35 -10.81
C TYR A 87 7.55 -20.01 -12.22
N PHE A 88 8.39 -19.35 -13.01
CA PHE A 88 8.09 -18.84 -14.34
C PHE A 88 8.35 -19.91 -15.41
N THR A 89 7.44 -20.87 -15.54
CA THR A 89 7.59 -22.01 -16.47
C THR A 89 6.82 -21.83 -17.77
N ASP A 90 5.78 -21.02 -17.78
CA ASP A 90 4.87 -20.82 -18.90
C ASP A 90 4.33 -19.39 -18.96
N ASP A 91 3.66 -19.04 -20.04
CA ASP A 91 3.09 -17.72 -20.25
C ASP A 91 2.05 -17.36 -19.18
N GLN A 92 1.34 -18.33 -18.64
CA GLN A 92 0.34 -18.13 -17.58
C GLN A 92 1.00 -17.65 -16.28
N SER A 93 2.13 -18.21 -15.88
CA SER A 93 2.88 -17.81 -14.68
C SER A 93 3.41 -16.38 -14.80
N TYR A 94 3.90 -15.98 -15.99
CA TYR A 94 4.27 -14.59 -16.25
C TYR A 94 3.08 -13.65 -16.21
N ASN A 95 1.93 -14.01 -16.79
CA ASN A 95 0.70 -13.21 -16.77
C ASN A 95 0.07 -13.11 -15.38
N LYS A 96 0.47 -13.97 -14.46
CA LYS A 96 0.01 -13.96 -13.07
C LYS A 96 0.68 -12.86 -12.23
N VAL A 97 1.89 -12.43 -12.61
CA VAL A 97 2.70 -11.49 -11.83
C VAL A 97 2.77 -10.14 -12.52
N VAL A 98 2.35 -9.10 -11.83
CA VAL A 98 2.48 -7.69 -12.23
C VAL A 98 3.56 -7.05 -11.36
N TYR A 99 4.64 -6.59 -11.99
CA TYR A 99 5.74 -5.92 -11.29
C TYR A 99 5.72 -4.43 -11.64
N VAL A 100 5.50 -3.58 -10.64
CA VAL A 100 5.38 -2.12 -10.78
C VAL A 100 6.60 -1.46 -10.16
N SER A 101 7.37 -0.72 -10.98
CA SER A 101 8.47 0.11 -10.50
C SER A 101 8.43 1.47 -11.22
N PRO A 102 7.99 2.55 -10.53
CA PRO A 102 7.87 3.87 -11.14
C PRO A 102 9.21 4.47 -11.59
N ARG A 103 10.34 4.01 -11.02
CA ARG A 103 11.70 4.48 -11.38
C ARG A 103 12.15 4.11 -12.78
N ARG A 104 11.49 3.14 -13.42
CA ARG A 104 11.87 2.69 -14.77
C ARG A 104 11.69 3.82 -15.79
N ARG A 105 12.70 3.99 -16.67
CA ARG A 105 12.71 5.04 -17.69
C ARG A 105 12.39 4.52 -19.08
N ASP A 106 12.39 3.22 -19.27
CA ASP A 106 12.15 2.51 -20.52
C ASP A 106 10.68 2.11 -20.69
N CYS A 107 10.02 1.79 -19.60
CA CYS A 107 8.65 1.28 -19.59
C CYS A 107 7.89 1.78 -18.34
N ALA A 108 6.65 2.22 -18.52
CA ALA A 108 5.76 2.54 -17.41
C ALA A 108 4.45 1.77 -17.54
N ILE A 109 3.94 1.24 -16.43
CA ILE A 109 2.62 0.62 -16.38
C ILE A 109 1.58 1.73 -16.23
N PRO A 110 0.65 1.87 -17.20
CA PRO A 110 -0.42 2.86 -17.12
C PRO A 110 -1.30 2.66 -15.88
N PHE A 111 -1.42 3.70 -15.07
CA PHE A 111 -2.28 3.74 -13.89
C PHE A 111 -3.18 4.97 -13.95
N ASN A 112 -4.19 4.93 -14.80
CA ASN A 112 -5.15 6.02 -14.88
C ASN A 112 -6.18 5.89 -13.76
N VAL A 113 -5.96 6.64 -12.68
CA VAL A 113 -6.83 6.64 -11.49
C VAL A 113 -8.21 7.26 -11.75
N LEU A 114 -8.37 7.95 -12.89
CA LEU A 114 -9.65 8.55 -13.31
C LEU A 114 -10.47 7.61 -14.18
N LYS A 115 -9.90 6.51 -14.70
CA LYS A 115 -10.60 5.59 -15.57
C LYS A 115 -11.63 4.78 -14.80
N ARG A 116 -12.84 4.67 -15.34
CA ARG A 116 -13.90 3.81 -14.79
C ARG A 116 -13.51 2.35 -14.94
N SER A 117 -13.64 1.59 -13.87
CA SER A 117 -13.43 0.13 -13.88
C SER A 117 -14.63 -0.61 -14.47
N ASP A 118 -15.83 -0.03 -14.35
CA ASP A 118 -17.09 -0.53 -14.91
C ASP A 118 -18.02 0.63 -15.26
N LYS A 119 -19.11 0.32 -16.00
CA LYS A 119 -20.11 1.31 -16.43
C LYS A 119 -21.00 1.84 -15.30
N GLU A 120 -21.02 1.15 -14.17
CA GLU A 120 -21.88 1.48 -13.03
C GLU A 120 -21.16 2.38 -12.02
N THR A 121 -19.84 2.57 -12.17
CA THR A 121 -19.07 3.45 -11.28
C THR A 121 -19.37 4.91 -11.61
N GLU A 122 -19.93 5.62 -10.63
CA GLU A 122 -20.30 7.02 -10.75
C GLU A 122 -19.08 7.94 -10.77
N THR A 123 -19.16 9.00 -11.57
CA THR A 123 -18.13 10.07 -11.66
C THR A 123 -17.76 10.61 -10.27
N TYR A 124 -18.79 10.83 -9.43
CA TYR A 124 -18.59 11.30 -8.07
C TYR A 124 -17.72 10.37 -7.22
N GLU A 125 -17.92 9.06 -7.33
CA GLU A 125 -17.16 8.07 -6.55
C GLU A 125 -15.67 8.09 -6.92
N ILE A 126 -15.35 8.20 -8.22
CA ILE A 126 -13.97 8.30 -8.70
C ILE A 126 -13.34 9.62 -8.25
N ALA A 127 -14.04 10.74 -8.43
CA ALA A 127 -13.55 12.06 -8.01
C ALA A 127 -13.28 12.08 -6.49
N GLN A 128 -14.19 11.56 -5.67
CA GLN A 128 -14.04 11.52 -4.22
C GLN A 128 -12.86 10.63 -3.79
N ARG A 129 -12.61 9.52 -4.49
CA ARG A 129 -11.46 8.64 -4.29
C ARG A 129 -10.14 9.41 -4.45
N VAL A 130 -10.02 10.13 -5.55
CA VAL A 130 -8.80 10.89 -5.85
C VAL A 130 -8.63 12.06 -4.87
N ILE A 131 -9.70 12.80 -4.57
CA ILE A 131 -9.67 13.88 -3.56
C ILE A 131 -9.20 13.32 -2.22
N SER A 132 -9.73 12.19 -1.79
CA SER A 132 -9.34 11.54 -0.54
C SER A 132 -7.85 11.16 -0.55
N ALA A 133 -7.33 10.61 -1.66
CA ALA A 133 -5.91 10.28 -1.78
C ALA A 133 -5.03 11.54 -1.68
N PHE A 134 -5.42 12.65 -2.30
CA PHE A 134 -4.72 13.93 -2.17
C PHE A 134 -4.75 14.46 -0.74
N GLN A 135 -5.89 14.44 -0.08
CA GLN A 135 -6.02 14.87 1.31
C GLN A 135 -5.16 14.01 2.25
N ARG A 136 -5.07 12.71 1.99
CA ARG A 136 -4.23 11.77 2.74
C ARG A 136 -2.74 12.03 2.53
N THR A 137 -2.34 12.45 1.34
CA THR A 137 -0.93 12.75 1.03
C THR A 137 -0.49 14.10 1.60
N TRP A 138 -1.36 15.11 1.63
CA TRP A 138 -1.04 16.50 2.05
C TRP A 138 -1.98 17.05 3.13
N SER A 139 -2.43 16.24 4.07
CA SER A 139 -3.57 16.47 4.97
C SER A 139 -3.54 17.75 5.81
N LYS A 140 -2.37 18.19 6.31
CA LYS A 140 -2.29 19.37 7.17
C LYS A 140 -2.71 20.68 6.50
N VAL A 141 -2.63 20.73 5.16
CA VAL A 141 -2.91 21.94 4.38
C VAL A 141 -4.25 21.85 3.64
N LEU A 142 -4.71 20.63 3.34
CA LEU A 142 -5.88 20.41 2.49
C LEU A 142 -7.14 20.00 3.22
N ALA A 143 -7.04 19.40 4.40
CA ALA A 143 -8.22 18.92 5.14
C ALA A 143 -9.18 20.06 5.52
N GLU A 144 -8.63 21.27 5.73
CA GLU A 144 -9.36 22.48 6.14
C GLU A 144 -9.60 23.48 5.00
N ALA A 145 -9.39 23.09 3.74
CA ALA A 145 -9.52 23.96 2.59
C ALA A 145 -10.77 23.63 1.75
N PRO A 146 -11.98 24.15 2.08
CA PRO A 146 -13.21 23.89 1.31
C PRO A 146 -13.05 24.21 -0.17
N ARG A 147 -12.30 25.25 -0.49
CA ARG A 147 -12.03 25.67 -1.87
C ARG A 147 -11.23 24.63 -2.66
N PHE A 148 -10.26 23.96 -2.04
CA PHE A 148 -9.56 22.84 -2.68
C PHE A 148 -10.53 21.74 -3.09
N GLN A 149 -11.46 21.38 -2.22
CA GLN A 149 -12.45 20.33 -2.51
C GLN A 149 -13.37 20.73 -3.67
N GLN A 150 -13.82 21.99 -3.73
CA GLN A 150 -14.65 22.48 -4.83
C GLN A 150 -13.90 22.44 -6.16
N ILE A 151 -12.68 23.00 -6.20
CA ILE A 151 -11.82 22.98 -7.39
C ILE A 151 -11.59 21.55 -7.87
N MET A 152 -11.18 20.66 -6.98
CA MET A 152 -10.89 19.28 -7.33
C MET A 152 -12.13 18.53 -7.80
N ARG A 153 -13.28 18.71 -7.15
CA ARG A 153 -14.53 18.04 -7.53
C ARG A 153 -14.97 18.40 -8.94
N ALA A 154 -15.05 19.66 -9.27
CA ALA A 154 -15.45 20.10 -10.61
C ALA A 154 -14.42 19.70 -11.67
N SER A 155 -13.13 19.88 -11.36
CA SER A 155 -12.05 19.54 -12.30
C SER A 155 -11.97 18.06 -12.57
N LEU A 156 -12.00 17.21 -11.54
CA LEU A 156 -11.95 15.76 -11.70
C LEU A 156 -13.20 15.24 -12.42
N ALA A 157 -14.38 15.76 -12.10
CA ALA A 157 -15.61 15.38 -12.81
C ALA A 157 -15.50 15.68 -14.31
N THR A 158 -14.99 16.86 -14.68
CA THR A 158 -14.73 17.21 -16.08
C THR A 158 -13.76 16.24 -16.74
N LEU A 159 -12.62 15.94 -16.09
CA LEU A 159 -11.59 15.04 -16.64
C LEU A 159 -12.08 13.60 -16.78
N ILE A 160 -12.85 13.09 -15.82
CA ILE A 160 -13.42 11.76 -15.85
C ILE A 160 -14.40 11.60 -17.00
N GLU A 161 -15.31 12.55 -17.18
CA GLU A 161 -16.32 12.53 -18.26
C GLU A 161 -15.68 12.65 -19.65
N CYS A 162 -14.55 13.35 -19.75
CA CYS A 162 -13.79 13.52 -21.00
C CYS A 162 -12.72 12.43 -21.21
N GLU A 163 -12.69 11.37 -20.39
CA GLU A 163 -11.71 10.29 -20.43
C GLU A 163 -10.25 10.76 -20.39
N GLU A 164 -10.00 11.88 -19.74
CA GLU A 164 -8.69 12.47 -19.54
C GLU A 164 -7.92 11.82 -18.38
N THR A 165 -6.70 12.30 -18.16
CA THR A 165 -5.83 11.81 -17.08
C THR A 165 -5.69 12.84 -15.96
N LEU A 166 -5.21 12.40 -14.80
CA LEU A 166 -4.91 13.30 -13.69
C LEU A 166 -3.86 14.37 -14.06
N CYS A 167 -2.96 14.06 -14.99
CA CYS A 167 -1.95 15.02 -15.47
C CYS A 167 -2.54 16.18 -16.28
N SER A 168 -3.75 16.06 -16.82
CA SER A 168 -4.45 17.13 -17.51
C SER A 168 -5.03 18.20 -16.55
N LEU A 169 -5.00 17.92 -15.23
CA LEU A 169 -5.60 18.78 -14.22
C LEU A 169 -4.96 20.19 -14.16
N TYR A 170 -3.63 20.28 -14.27
CA TYR A 170 -2.94 21.57 -14.31
C TYR A 170 -3.43 22.42 -15.50
N ARG A 171 -3.47 21.80 -16.68
CA ARG A 171 -3.91 22.48 -17.90
C ARG A 171 -5.37 22.90 -17.82
N LEU A 172 -6.25 22.08 -17.26
CA LEU A 172 -7.66 22.42 -17.07
C LEU A 172 -7.85 23.68 -16.19
N LEU A 173 -6.97 23.89 -15.21
CA LEU A 173 -7.04 25.06 -14.32
C LEU A 173 -6.38 26.32 -14.89
N THR A 174 -5.41 26.18 -15.80
CA THR A 174 -4.58 27.31 -16.28
C THR A 174 -4.80 27.72 -17.74
N ASP A 175 -5.39 26.85 -18.57
CA ASP A 175 -5.64 27.05 -19.99
C ASP A 175 -7.16 27.20 -20.23
N ASP A 176 -7.59 28.41 -20.50
CA ASP A 176 -9.02 28.73 -20.65
C ASP A 176 -9.64 28.06 -21.89
N ASP A 177 -8.89 27.95 -23.00
CA ASP A 177 -9.35 27.29 -24.22
C ASP A 177 -9.52 25.79 -24.02
N PHE A 178 -8.54 25.13 -23.39
CA PHE A 178 -8.64 23.72 -23.07
C PHE A 178 -9.81 23.44 -22.13
N ARG A 179 -10.01 24.29 -21.12
CA ARG A 179 -11.15 24.14 -20.20
C ARG A 179 -12.49 24.28 -20.92
N ALA A 180 -12.65 25.30 -21.78
CA ALA A 180 -13.87 25.52 -22.56
C ALA A 180 -14.15 24.32 -23.49
N GLU A 181 -13.12 23.82 -24.18
CA GLU A 181 -13.20 22.61 -25.01
C GLU A 181 -13.71 21.40 -24.17
N LYS A 182 -13.09 21.12 -23.03
CA LYS A 182 -13.48 19.96 -22.21
C LYS A 182 -14.86 20.10 -21.61
N LEU A 183 -15.25 21.26 -21.14
CA LEU A 183 -16.62 21.51 -20.66
C LEU A 183 -17.69 21.26 -21.74
N SER A 184 -17.38 21.54 -23.01
CA SER A 184 -18.29 21.26 -24.12
C SER A 184 -18.38 19.77 -24.51
N GLN A 185 -17.42 18.98 -24.12
CA GLN A 185 -17.34 17.54 -24.43
C GLN A 185 -17.97 16.63 -23.36
N ILE A 186 -18.44 17.18 -22.22
CA ILE A 186 -19.04 16.39 -21.14
C ILE A 186 -20.36 15.75 -21.64
N PRO A 187 -20.46 14.41 -21.69
CA PRO A 187 -21.63 13.75 -22.24
C PRO A 187 -22.82 13.68 -21.27
N ASN A 188 -22.56 13.78 -19.96
CA ASN A 188 -23.60 13.72 -18.92
C ASN A 188 -24.14 15.14 -18.63
N PRO A 189 -25.42 15.46 -18.99
CA PRO A 189 -25.95 16.82 -18.87
C PRO A 189 -25.97 17.36 -17.44
N LYS A 190 -26.15 16.47 -16.44
CA LYS A 190 -26.14 16.88 -15.03
C LYS A 190 -24.73 17.26 -14.59
N VAL A 191 -23.74 16.45 -14.94
CA VAL A 191 -22.33 16.72 -14.60
C VAL A 191 -21.86 17.97 -15.35
N GLU A 192 -22.25 18.13 -16.63
CA GLU A 192 -21.96 19.33 -17.41
C GLU A 192 -22.52 20.58 -16.72
N ALA A 193 -23.78 20.58 -16.33
CA ALA A 193 -24.41 21.71 -15.66
C ALA A 193 -23.70 22.07 -14.33
N ASP A 194 -23.37 21.09 -13.51
CA ASP A 194 -22.67 21.31 -12.24
C ASP A 194 -21.25 21.86 -12.47
N CYS A 195 -20.50 21.31 -13.45
CA CYS A 195 -19.15 21.78 -13.79
C CYS A 195 -19.19 23.20 -14.38
N ARG A 196 -20.12 23.48 -15.29
CA ARG A 196 -20.31 24.84 -15.85
C ARG A 196 -20.69 25.85 -14.76
N ALA A 197 -21.60 25.49 -13.86
CA ALA A 197 -21.98 26.36 -12.74
C ALA A 197 -20.75 26.74 -11.90
N PHE A 198 -19.86 25.82 -11.58
CA PHE A 198 -18.65 26.13 -10.85
C PHE A 198 -17.68 27.00 -11.67
N PHE A 199 -17.36 26.60 -12.91
CA PHE A 199 -16.32 27.29 -13.69
C PHE A 199 -16.78 28.69 -14.15
N HIS A 200 -18.04 28.89 -14.56
CA HIS A 200 -18.53 30.19 -14.99
C HIS A 200 -18.96 31.09 -13.85
N ASN A 201 -19.66 30.56 -12.82
CA ASN A 201 -20.25 31.41 -11.78
C ASN A 201 -19.29 31.67 -10.62
N GLU A 202 -18.28 30.81 -10.37
CA GLU A 202 -17.33 30.98 -9.28
C GLU A 202 -15.91 31.21 -9.81
N PHE A 203 -15.36 30.28 -10.56
CA PHE A 203 -13.96 30.26 -10.97
C PHE A 203 -13.56 31.44 -11.86
N GLU A 204 -14.39 31.82 -12.82
CA GLU A 204 -14.15 32.98 -13.69
C GLU A 204 -14.29 34.29 -12.95
N GLN A 205 -15.17 34.39 -11.95
CA GLN A 205 -15.36 35.57 -11.13
C GLN A 205 -14.15 35.90 -10.23
N TRP A 206 -13.24 34.96 -10.02
CA TRP A 206 -12.01 35.24 -9.28
C TRP A 206 -11.08 36.21 -10.06
N GLY A 207 -11.26 36.38 -11.34
CA GLY A 207 -10.56 37.37 -12.15
C GLY A 207 -9.03 37.32 -11.91
N ARG A 208 -8.46 38.46 -11.47
CA ARG A 208 -7.02 38.61 -11.20
C ARG A 208 -6.55 37.77 -10.02
N ASP A 209 -7.41 37.44 -9.08
CA ASP A 209 -7.07 36.64 -7.89
C ASP A 209 -7.07 35.14 -8.18
N ARG A 210 -7.46 34.71 -9.38
CA ARG A 210 -7.52 33.30 -9.78
C ARG A 210 -6.21 32.55 -9.47
N THR A 211 -5.08 33.14 -9.87
CA THR A 211 -3.74 32.52 -9.64
C THR A 211 -3.48 32.26 -8.15
N MET A 212 -3.85 33.19 -7.28
CA MET A 212 -3.72 33.04 -5.83
C MET A 212 -4.70 31.97 -5.32
N MET A 213 -5.94 31.97 -5.82
CA MET A 213 -6.97 31.03 -5.40
C MET A 213 -6.65 29.57 -5.74
N ILE A 214 -6.06 29.31 -6.91
CA ILE A 214 -5.66 27.96 -7.35
C ILE A 214 -4.24 27.58 -6.94
N GLY A 215 -3.42 28.54 -6.49
CA GLY A 215 -1.98 28.34 -6.27
C GLY A 215 -1.64 27.17 -5.37
N SER A 216 -2.37 27.00 -4.26
CA SER A 216 -2.18 25.84 -3.38
C SER A 216 -2.48 24.51 -4.06
N THR A 217 -3.46 24.46 -4.96
CA THR A 217 -3.86 23.28 -5.72
C THR A 217 -2.85 23.00 -6.83
N THR A 218 -2.51 24.02 -7.62
CA THR A 218 -1.59 23.89 -8.77
C THR A 218 -0.20 23.47 -8.32
N ASN A 219 0.34 23.99 -7.21
CA ASN A 219 1.65 23.60 -6.68
C ASN A 219 1.73 22.09 -6.36
N LYS A 220 0.64 21.48 -5.89
CA LYS A 220 0.60 20.04 -5.63
C LYS A 220 0.47 19.22 -6.91
N ILE A 221 -0.28 19.75 -7.88
CA ILE A 221 -0.42 19.11 -9.18
C ILE A 221 0.90 19.17 -9.95
N THR A 222 1.60 20.30 -9.90
CA THR A 222 2.92 20.47 -10.54
C THR A 222 3.91 19.44 -10.02
N ALA A 223 3.92 19.15 -8.71
CA ALA A 223 4.75 18.07 -8.16
C ALA A 223 4.46 16.69 -8.79
N LEU A 224 3.23 16.45 -9.29
CA LEU A 224 2.89 15.22 -10.01
C LEU A 224 3.39 15.23 -11.45
N THR A 225 3.22 16.37 -12.15
CA THR A 225 3.50 16.47 -13.59
C THR A 225 4.98 16.68 -13.89
N ASP A 226 5.72 17.28 -12.96
CA ASP A 226 7.15 17.54 -13.11
C ASP A 226 8.01 16.31 -12.84
N ASN A 227 7.49 15.32 -12.12
CA ASN A 227 8.16 14.05 -11.92
C ASN A 227 7.89 13.10 -13.10
N PRO A 228 8.90 12.77 -13.92
CA PRO A 228 8.70 11.92 -15.10
C PRO A 228 8.16 10.53 -14.77
N SER A 229 8.53 9.97 -13.63
CA SER A 229 8.07 8.65 -13.20
C SER A 229 6.57 8.66 -12.93
N ILE A 230 6.07 9.69 -12.25
CA ILE A 230 4.63 9.86 -11.97
C ILE A 230 3.89 10.15 -13.28
N PHE A 231 4.40 11.11 -14.07
CA PHE A 231 3.79 11.49 -15.34
C PHE A 231 3.62 10.29 -16.28
N ASN A 232 4.65 9.45 -16.39
CA ASN A 232 4.61 8.27 -17.25
C ASN A 232 3.60 7.21 -16.76
N MET A 233 3.32 7.13 -15.46
CA MET A 233 2.30 6.22 -14.91
C MET A 233 0.89 6.80 -14.99
N LEU A 234 0.70 8.02 -14.48
CA LEU A 234 -0.62 8.63 -14.27
C LEU A 234 -1.12 9.42 -15.49
N GLY A 235 -0.24 9.76 -16.44
CA GLY A 235 -0.56 10.57 -17.61
C GLY A 235 -1.00 9.78 -18.84
N GLN A 236 -1.21 8.47 -18.73
CA GLN A 236 -1.70 7.64 -19.84
C GLN A 236 -3.21 7.38 -19.72
N GLN A 237 -3.93 7.44 -20.84
CA GLN A 237 -5.39 7.24 -20.89
C GLN A 237 -5.82 5.82 -20.55
N GLU A 238 -4.95 4.83 -20.76
CA GLU A 238 -5.25 3.46 -20.40
C GLU A 238 -5.00 3.21 -18.92
N ASN A 239 -5.61 2.16 -18.39
CA ASN A 239 -5.38 1.69 -17.04
C ASN A 239 -5.06 0.18 -17.09
N ASN A 240 -3.77 -0.15 -17.13
CA ASN A 240 -3.32 -1.54 -17.07
C ASN A 240 -3.13 -2.03 -15.63
N LEU A 241 -3.17 -1.11 -14.66
CA LEU A 241 -3.12 -1.39 -13.23
C LEU A 241 -4.52 -1.28 -12.62
N ASP A 242 -5.46 -2.05 -13.15
CA ASP A 242 -6.81 -2.15 -12.59
C ASP A 242 -6.79 -3.03 -11.33
N ILE A 243 -6.79 -2.38 -10.15
CA ILE A 243 -6.71 -3.05 -8.85
C ILE A 243 -7.88 -4.02 -8.64
N ARG A 244 -9.09 -3.65 -9.10
CA ARG A 244 -10.27 -4.52 -8.98
C ARG A 244 -10.08 -5.80 -9.78
N LYS A 245 -9.65 -5.69 -11.02
CA LYS A 245 -9.38 -6.83 -11.89
C LYS A 245 -8.24 -7.71 -11.36
N ILE A 246 -7.16 -7.08 -10.87
CA ILE A 246 -6.04 -7.77 -10.23
C ILE A 246 -6.51 -8.61 -9.04
N MET A 247 -7.40 -8.05 -8.20
CA MET A 247 -7.94 -8.77 -7.04
C MET A 247 -8.86 -9.93 -7.46
N ASP A 248 -9.75 -9.70 -8.44
CA ASP A 248 -10.75 -10.70 -8.85
C ASP A 248 -10.13 -11.87 -9.64
N GLU A 249 -9.11 -11.59 -10.46
CA GLU A 249 -8.31 -12.61 -11.16
C GLU A 249 -7.26 -13.28 -10.25
N GLY A 250 -7.14 -12.83 -9.02
CA GLY A 250 -6.19 -13.34 -8.03
C GLY A 250 -4.75 -13.22 -8.50
N LYS A 251 -4.38 -12.11 -9.18
CA LYS A 251 -3.00 -11.85 -9.62
C LYS A 251 -2.09 -11.51 -8.46
N VAL A 252 -0.80 -11.60 -8.72
CA VAL A 252 0.27 -11.16 -7.82
C VAL A 252 0.70 -9.76 -8.25
N LEU A 253 0.67 -8.80 -7.34
CA LEU A 253 1.12 -7.43 -7.59
C LEU A 253 2.34 -7.11 -6.70
N LEU A 254 3.50 -6.94 -7.30
CA LEU A 254 4.72 -6.55 -6.62
C LEU A 254 4.99 -5.07 -6.92
N VAL A 255 4.85 -4.20 -5.92
CA VAL A 255 5.09 -2.75 -6.05
C VAL A 255 6.40 -2.40 -5.37
N ASP A 256 7.40 -2.10 -6.20
CA ASP A 256 8.73 -1.64 -5.81
C ASP A 256 8.78 -0.11 -5.94
N LEU A 257 8.70 0.59 -4.80
CA LEU A 257 8.84 2.05 -4.73
C LEU A 257 10.26 2.46 -4.32
N GLY A 258 11.20 1.53 -4.25
CA GLY A 258 12.62 1.83 -4.02
C GLY A 258 13.14 2.86 -5.03
N ASP A 259 14.16 3.62 -4.66
CA ASP A 259 14.79 4.69 -5.47
C ASP A 259 13.84 5.80 -5.98
N CYS A 260 12.57 5.80 -5.59
CA CYS A 260 11.69 6.95 -5.76
C CYS A 260 11.96 7.98 -4.65
N ASP A 261 11.71 9.26 -4.96
CA ASP A 261 11.70 10.29 -3.92
C ASP A 261 10.55 10.09 -2.93
N TYR A 262 10.63 10.75 -1.77
CA TYR A 262 9.69 10.56 -0.68
C TYR A 262 8.24 10.92 -1.06
N GLU A 263 8.04 12.00 -1.83
CA GLU A 263 6.70 12.44 -2.24
C GLU A 263 6.09 11.45 -3.24
N THR A 264 6.87 10.96 -4.20
CA THR A 264 6.46 9.92 -5.15
C THR A 264 6.03 8.64 -4.42
N LYS A 265 6.84 8.15 -3.47
CA LYS A 265 6.50 6.95 -2.67
C LYS A 265 5.15 7.12 -1.98
N ARG A 266 4.98 8.24 -1.30
CA ARG A 266 3.74 8.51 -0.54
C ARG A 266 2.53 8.62 -1.44
N LEU A 267 2.65 9.35 -2.54
CA LEU A 267 1.52 9.53 -3.46
C LEU A 267 1.10 8.21 -4.11
N ILE A 268 2.04 7.52 -4.76
CA ILE A 268 1.74 6.25 -5.43
C ILE A 268 1.23 5.22 -4.42
N GLY A 269 1.90 5.09 -3.26
CA GLY A 269 1.46 4.18 -2.21
C GLY A 269 0.05 4.51 -1.68
N THR A 270 -0.25 5.81 -1.46
CA THR A 270 -1.58 6.24 -1.02
C THR A 270 -2.66 6.00 -2.08
N LEU A 271 -2.35 6.26 -3.35
CA LEU A 271 -3.26 5.96 -4.47
C LEU A 271 -3.54 4.46 -4.57
N LEU A 272 -2.52 3.62 -4.41
CA LEU A 272 -2.68 2.16 -4.43
C LEU A 272 -3.50 1.66 -3.24
N VAL A 273 -3.18 2.09 -2.01
CA VAL A 273 -3.96 1.72 -0.80
C VAL A 273 -5.42 2.13 -0.95
N THR A 274 -5.67 3.37 -1.43
CA THR A 274 -7.03 3.84 -1.71
C THR A 274 -7.69 3.02 -2.81
N GLY A 275 -6.93 2.64 -3.84
CA GLY A 275 -7.38 1.75 -4.90
C GLY A 275 -7.81 0.38 -4.38
N PHE A 276 -7.05 -0.23 -3.47
CA PHE A 276 -7.42 -1.50 -2.82
C PHE A 276 -8.65 -1.37 -1.94
N GLU A 277 -8.77 -0.29 -1.17
CA GLU A 277 -9.97 0.00 -0.38
C GLU A 277 -11.22 0.02 -1.27
N GLN A 278 -11.19 0.82 -2.30
CA GLN A 278 -12.33 0.99 -3.22
C GLN A 278 -12.62 -0.27 -4.02
N ALA A 279 -11.59 -0.97 -4.50
CA ALA A 279 -11.75 -2.25 -5.18
C ALA A 279 -12.40 -3.30 -4.26
N ALA A 280 -12.05 -3.31 -2.96
CA ALA A 280 -12.71 -4.17 -1.99
C ALA A 280 -14.18 -3.76 -1.80
N LEU A 281 -14.46 -2.48 -1.54
CA LEU A 281 -15.83 -1.98 -1.32
C LEU A 281 -16.74 -2.23 -2.53
N SER A 282 -16.24 -2.09 -3.75
CA SER A 282 -17.01 -2.35 -4.97
C SER A 282 -17.45 -3.82 -5.12
N ARG A 283 -16.81 -4.75 -4.39
CA ARG A 283 -17.24 -6.15 -4.29
C ARG A 283 -18.54 -6.35 -3.50
N ALA A 284 -19.13 -5.29 -2.94
CA ALA A 284 -20.41 -5.38 -2.23
C ALA A 284 -21.52 -6.00 -3.11
N ARG A 285 -21.46 -5.79 -4.43
CA ARG A 285 -22.42 -6.33 -5.40
C ARG A 285 -22.22 -7.81 -5.74
N ILE A 286 -21.09 -8.41 -5.33
CA ILE A 286 -20.79 -9.83 -5.54
C ILE A 286 -21.19 -10.62 -4.29
N PRO A 287 -21.87 -11.77 -4.40
CA PRO A 287 -22.12 -12.68 -3.28
C PRO A 287 -20.84 -13.06 -2.55
N ILE A 288 -20.88 -13.17 -1.22
CA ILE A 288 -19.67 -13.42 -0.40
C ILE A 288 -18.93 -14.69 -0.84
N GLN A 289 -19.67 -15.72 -1.24
CA GLN A 289 -19.10 -17.01 -1.64
C GLN A 289 -18.25 -16.88 -2.92
N GLU A 290 -18.63 -16.01 -3.83
CA GLU A 290 -18.00 -15.81 -5.13
C GLU A 290 -16.79 -14.87 -5.09
N ARG A 291 -16.63 -14.10 -3.99
CA ARG A 291 -15.48 -13.19 -3.84
C ARG A 291 -14.20 -13.99 -3.68
N THR A 292 -13.21 -13.74 -4.51
CA THR A 292 -11.86 -14.32 -4.39
C THR A 292 -11.11 -13.69 -3.22
N PRO A 293 -10.57 -14.48 -2.27
CA PRO A 293 -9.70 -13.95 -1.23
C PRO A 293 -8.45 -13.30 -1.82
N TYR A 294 -8.07 -12.14 -1.28
CA TYR A 294 -6.89 -11.41 -1.71
C TYR A 294 -6.08 -10.93 -0.50
N TYR A 295 -4.74 -11.03 -0.57
CA TYR A 295 -3.85 -10.74 0.54
C TYR A 295 -2.98 -9.53 0.23
N LEU A 296 -3.21 -8.42 0.94
CA LEU A 296 -2.45 -7.19 0.80
C LEU A 296 -1.41 -7.08 1.91
N TYR A 297 -0.16 -7.04 1.52
CA TYR A 297 0.98 -6.79 2.39
C TYR A 297 1.46 -5.34 2.21
N VAL A 298 1.60 -4.60 3.30
CA VAL A 298 2.14 -3.23 3.27
C VAL A 298 3.30 -3.18 4.25
N ASP A 299 4.52 -3.10 3.71
CA ASP A 299 5.71 -2.89 4.52
C ASP A 299 5.86 -1.41 4.85
N GLU A 300 6.41 -1.11 6.02
CA GLU A 300 6.57 0.25 6.58
C GLU A 300 5.31 1.12 6.34
N PHE A 301 4.12 0.55 6.66
CA PHE A 301 2.83 1.17 6.32
C PHE A 301 2.61 2.56 6.95
N GLN A 302 3.40 2.91 7.99
CA GLN A 302 3.39 4.27 8.57
C GLN A 302 3.75 5.34 7.53
N ASP A 303 4.52 5.01 6.48
CA ASP A 303 4.86 5.96 5.42
C ASP A 303 3.61 6.41 4.64
N PHE A 304 2.60 5.55 4.60
CA PHE A 304 1.33 5.80 3.94
C PHE A 304 0.22 6.22 4.93
N ALA A 305 0.47 6.09 6.24
CA ALA A 305 -0.47 6.37 7.32
C ALA A 305 -0.04 7.54 8.23
N CYS A 306 0.86 8.40 7.75
CA CYS A 306 1.50 9.45 8.55
C CYS A 306 0.62 10.68 8.84
N HIS A 307 -0.58 10.76 8.25
CA HIS A 307 -1.52 11.87 8.44
C HIS A 307 -2.87 11.39 8.95
N PRO A 308 -3.66 12.26 9.63
CA PRO A 308 -4.96 11.87 10.18
C PRO A 308 -5.88 11.20 9.17
N GLY A 309 -6.03 11.76 7.97
CA GLY A 309 -6.88 11.18 6.92
C GLY A 309 -6.41 9.83 6.42
N SER A 310 -5.10 9.61 6.28
CA SER A 310 -4.56 8.30 5.88
C SER A 310 -4.65 7.28 7.02
N ALA A 311 -4.42 7.69 8.27
CA ALA A 311 -4.61 6.84 9.44
C ALA A 311 -6.06 6.38 9.58
N GLU A 312 -7.02 7.28 9.34
CA GLU A 312 -8.46 6.96 9.32
C GLU A 312 -8.79 5.92 8.26
N THR A 313 -8.19 6.01 7.06
CA THR A 313 -8.37 5.02 6.00
C THR A 313 -7.95 3.64 6.43
N PHE A 314 -6.74 3.49 6.95
CA PHE A 314 -6.29 2.18 7.45
C PHE A 314 -7.20 1.67 8.57
N SER A 315 -7.70 2.56 9.43
CA SER A 315 -8.66 2.21 10.49
C SER A 315 -9.97 1.68 9.91
N GLN A 316 -10.50 2.35 8.88
CA GLN A 316 -11.71 1.92 8.17
C GLN A 316 -11.48 0.60 7.43
N MET A 317 -10.35 0.46 6.73
CA MET A 317 -10.00 -0.79 6.05
C MET A 317 -9.93 -1.96 7.04
N LEU A 318 -9.23 -1.82 8.16
CA LEU A 318 -9.13 -2.84 9.19
C LEU A 318 -10.49 -3.28 9.75
N SER A 319 -11.48 -2.38 9.75
CA SER A 319 -12.82 -2.69 10.24
C SER A 319 -13.76 -3.26 9.17
N GLN A 320 -13.62 -2.85 7.91
CA GLN A 320 -14.64 -3.06 6.88
C GLN A 320 -14.26 -4.05 5.79
N VAL A 321 -12.98 -4.07 5.32
CA VAL A 321 -12.63 -4.79 4.08
C VAL A 321 -12.60 -6.30 4.21
N ARG A 322 -12.59 -6.83 5.45
CA ARG A 322 -12.64 -8.27 5.72
C ARG A 322 -13.83 -8.96 5.05
N LYS A 323 -15.01 -8.36 5.13
CA LYS A 323 -16.24 -8.89 4.51
C LYS A 323 -16.18 -8.96 2.98
N PHE A 324 -15.27 -8.18 2.38
CA PHE A 324 -15.01 -8.18 0.95
C PHE A 324 -13.84 -9.09 0.55
N LYS A 325 -13.38 -9.94 1.48
CA LYS A 325 -12.25 -10.87 1.32
C LYS A 325 -10.93 -10.19 0.93
N LEU A 326 -10.70 -8.96 1.35
CA LEU A 326 -9.38 -8.34 1.37
C LEU A 326 -8.77 -8.51 2.77
N HIS A 327 -7.66 -9.23 2.87
CA HIS A 327 -6.95 -9.56 4.09
C HIS A 327 -5.63 -8.83 4.13
N MET A 328 -5.38 -8.03 5.17
CA MET A 328 -4.20 -7.18 5.23
C MET A 328 -3.15 -7.75 6.19
N THR A 329 -1.90 -7.60 5.80
CA THR A 329 -0.72 -7.76 6.65
C THR A 329 0.04 -6.44 6.65
N LEU A 330 0.00 -5.73 7.78
CA LEU A 330 0.60 -4.41 7.95
C LEU A 330 1.87 -4.54 8.80
N ALA A 331 2.99 -4.02 8.31
CA ALA A 331 4.26 -4.07 9.03
C ALA A 331 4.84 -2.68 9.26
N ASN A 332 5.39 -2.45 10.46
CA ASN A 332 6.14 -1.24 10.79
C ASN A 332 7.20 -1.48 11.86
N GLN A 333 7.97 -0.43 12.18
CA GLN A 333 9.08 -0.55 13.13
C GLN A 333 8.65 -0.31 14.57
N SER A 334 7.70 0.60 14.81
CA SER A 334 7.30 0.99 16.17
C SER A 334 5.84 1.45 16.21
N VAL A 335 5.12 1.01 17.22
CA VAL A 335 3.73 1.45 17.49
C VAL A 335 3.68 2.95 17.74
N ALA A 336 4.71 3.52 18.38
CA ALA A 336 4.79 4.94 18.70
C ALA A 336 4.84 5.85 17.45
N GLN A 337 5.21 5.32 16.27
CA GLN A 337 5.17 6.07 15.01
C GLN A 337 3.74 6.27 14.47
N LEU A 338 2.78 5.51 14.97
CA LEU A 338 1.42 5.51 14.48
C LEU A 338 0.56 6.52 15.22
N MET A 339 -0.40 7.11 14.52
CA MET A 339 -1.38 8.00 15.14
C MET A 339 -2.26 7.24 16.15
N PRO A 340 -2.68 7.87 17.26
CA PRO A 340 -3.42 7.19 18.33
C PRO A 340 -4.67 6.44 17.84
N GLY A 341 -5.45 7.03 16.92
CA GLY A 341 -6.62 6.36 16.35
C GLY A 341 -6.29 5.08 15.59
N LEU A 342 -5.16 5.07 14.88
CA LEU A 342 -4.69 3.89 14.16
C LEU A 342 -4.14 2.81 15.10
N GLN A 343 -3.46 3.21 16.19
CA GLN A 343 -3.02 2.26 17.22
C GLN A 343 -4.21 1.48 17.80
N ILE A 344 -5.33 2.17 18.06
CA ILE A 344 -6.57 1.53 18.53
C ILE A 344 -7.14 0.60 17.44
N ALA A 345 -7.18 1.06 16.20
CA ALA A 345 -7.73 0.28 15.08
C ALA A 345 -6.93 -0.99 14.78
N LEU A 346 -5.63 -1.01 15.08
CA LEU A 346 -4.80 -2.22 14.98
C LEU A 346 -5.26 -3.34 15.92
N GLY A 347 -6.06 -3.05 16.94
CA GLY A 347 -6.77 -4.08 17.72
C GLY A 347 -7.70 -4.95 16.86
N ASN A 348 -8.14 -4.49 15.69
CA ASN A 348 -8.89 -5.29 14.72
C ASN A 348 -8.00 -6.28 13.94
N ALA A 349 -6.68 -6.09 13.94
CA ALA A 349 -5.72 -7.08 13.45
C ALA A 349 -5.52 -8.12 14.57
N GLN A 350 -6.32 -9.18 14.54
CA GLN A 350 -6.34 -10.15 15.63
C GLN A 350 -5.13 -11.10 15.64
N THR A 351 -4.36 -11.17 14.54
CA THR A 351 -3.06 -11.85 14.53
C THR A 351 -1.96 -10.79 14.66
N ILE A 352 -1.14 -10.92 15.71
CA ILE A 352 -0.04 -10.01 16.00
C ILE A 352 1.28 -10.81 16.01
N VAL A 353 2.27 -10.31 15.28
CA VAL A 353 3.62 -10.86 15.19
C VAL A 353 4.60 -9.79 15.68
N ALA A 354 5.10 -9.95 16.89
CA ALA A 354 6.04 -9.01 17.48
C ALA A 354 7.46 -9.60 17.46
N PHE A 355 8.33 -9.03 16.64
CA PHE A 355 9.78 -9.20 16.75
C PHE A 355 10.31 -8.40 17.93
N ARG A 356 11.64 -8.33 18.11
CA ARG A 356 12.21 -7.45 19.13
C ARG A 356 11.76 -6.01 18.91
N ILE A 357 11.19 -5.41 19.95
CA ILE A 357 10.64 -4.05 19.96
C ILE A 357 11.27 -3.19 21.07
N SER A 358 11.00 -1.89 21.05
CA SER A 358 11.38 -0.96 22.11
C SER A 358 10.61 -1.24 23.40
N ARG A 359 11.11 -0.74 24.54
CA ARG A 359 10.41 -0.89 25.83
C ARG A 359 9.02 -0.23 25.79
N SER A 360 8.91 0.98 25.25
CA SER A 360 7.62 1.68 25.12
C SER A 360 6.60 0.90 24.29
N ASP A 361 7.03 0.31 23.17
CA ASP A 361 6.15 -0.54 22.36
C ASP A 361 5.78 -1.85 23.08
N ALA A 362 6.72 -2.42 23.85
CA ALA A 362 6.47 -3.63 24.62
C ALA A 362 5.44 -3.37 25.74
N GLU A 363 5.50 -2.22 26.41
CA GLU A 363 4.50 -1.81 27.42
C GLU A 363 3.12 -1.62 26.80
N ALA A 364 3.04 -1.00 25.60
CA ALA A 364 1.77 -0.83 24.87
C ALA A 364 1.17 -2.17 24.42
N LEU A 365 2.00 -3.09 23.91
CA LEU A 365 1.55 -4.35 23.34
C LEU A 365 1.44 -5.48 24.38
N ALA A 366 2.07 -5.40 25.53
CA ALA A 366 2.07 -6.45 26.53
C ALA A 366 0.65 -6.89 26.91
N ARG A 367 -0.25 -5.93 27.13
CA ARG A 367 -1.63 -6.20 27.50
C ARG A 367 -2.46 -6.91 26.41
N VAL A 368 -2.06 -6.75 25.14
CA VAL A 368 -2.73 -7.37 24.00
C VAL A 368 -2.15 -8.74 23.68
N LEU A 369 -0.82 -8.87 23.75
CA LEU A 369 -0.08 -10.08 23.43
C LEU A 369 0.04 -11.05 24.61
N GLY A 370 0.23 -10.52 25.83
CA GLY A 370 0.52 -11.30 27.00
C GLY A 370 -0.68 -12.07 27.54
N LYS A 371 -0.40 -13.24 28.09
CA LYS A 371 -1.35 -14.01 28.94
C LYS A 371 -0.82 -14.00 30.35
N VAL A 372 -1.64 -13.54 31.27
CA VAL A 372 -1.38 -13.65 32.71
C VAL A 372 -1.82 -15.01 33.19
N ASN A 373 -0.98 -15.67 33.96
CA ASN A 373 -1.32 -16.90 34.66
C ASN A 373 -1.54 -16.58 36.13
N LEU A 374 -2.80 -16.60 36.56
CA LEU A 374 -3.17 -16.31 37.95
C LEU A 374 -2.65 -17.40 38.92
N ASP A 375 -2.41 -18.61 38.43
CA ASP A 375 -1.94 -19.75 39.19
C ASP A 375 -0.40 -19.91 39.13
N ALA A 376 0.33 -18.92 38.59
CA ALA A 376 1.78 -18.97 38.51
C ALA A 376 2.39 -18.88 39.89
N ILE A 377 3.06 -19.99 40.29
CA ILE A 377 3.74 -20.12 41.60
C ILE A 377 5.17 -19.64 41.47
N LYS A 378 5.61 -18.78 42.40
CA LYS A 378 7.00 -18.33 42.54
C LYS A 378 7.82 -19.48 43.12
N ARG A 379 8.79 -20.02 42.37
CA ARG A 379 9.60 -21.22 42.79
C ARG A 379 10.66 -20.96 43.87
N ASP A 380 10.80 -19.72 44.37
CA ASP A 380 11.92 -19.33 45.25
C ASP A 380 11.66 -19.49 46.77
N SER A 381 10.78 -20.33 47.22
CA SER A 381 10.69 -20.59 48.66
C SER A 381 11.30 -21.94 49.06
N GLN A 382 12.55 -21.91 49.49
CA GLN A 382 13.14 -23.01 50.27
C GLN A 382 12.67 -23.04 51.73
N THR A 383 11.61 -22.36 52.09
CA THR A 383 11.03 -22.33 53.43
C THR A 383 9.77 -23.16 53.47
N GLU A 384 9.62 -23.96 54.53
CA GLU A 384 8.51 -24.84 54.86
C GLU A 384 7.14 -24.13 55.04
N ILE A 385 6.77 -23.25 54.09
CA ILE A 385 5.48 -22.56 54.10
C ILE A 385 4.47 -23.43 53.37
N GLN A 386 3.44 -23.85 54.05
CA GLN A 386 2.34 -24.72 53.56
C GLN A 386 1.46 -24.08 52.47
N HIS A 387 1.73 -22.85 52.04
CA HIS A 387 0.90 -22.15 51.00
C HIS A 387 1.77 -21.72 49.80
N PRO A 388 1.31 -21.95 48.58
CA PRO A 388 2.04 -21.48 47.38
C PRO A 388 2.11 -19.95 47.35
N ILE A 389 3.29 -19.40 47.09
CA ILE A 389 3.45 -17.96 46.81
C ILE A 389 3.24 -17.73 45.32
N TYR A 390 2.21 -16.99 44.98
CA TYR A 390 1.91 -16.66 43.60
C TYR A 390 2.83 -15.54 43.10
N THR A 391 3.21 -15.57 41.80
CA THR A 391 3.98 -14.51 41.16
C THR A 391 3.08 -13.28 40.99
N PRO A 392 3.46 -12.09 41.52
CA PRO A 392 2.67 -10.90 41.37
C PRO A 392 2.41 -10.53 39.89
N LEU A 393 1.24 -10.02 39.58
CA LEU A 393 0.87 -9.63 38.20
C LEU A 393 1.87 -8.66 37.59
N MET A 394 2.36 -7.70 38.35
CA MET A 394 3.36 -6.73 37.89
C MET A 394 4.68 -7.41 37.47
N GLU A 395 5.12 -8.41 38.19
CA GLU A 395 6.33 -9.17 37.89
C GLU A 395 6.15 -10.02 36.62
N GLN A 396 4.97 -10.59 36.40
CA GLN A 396 4.65 -11.30 35.16
C GLN A 396 4.65 -10.36 33.95
N TRP A 397 4.06 -9.18 34.08
CA TRP A 397 4.08 -8.19 33.01
C TRP A 397 5.50 -7.68 32.71
N GLU A 398 6.30 -7.38 33.71
CA GLU A 398 7.67 -6.94 33.53
C GLU A 398 8.52 -8.03 32.85
N SER A 399 8.37 -9.28 33.27
CA SER A 399 9.02 -10.44 32.63
C SER A 399 8.65 -10.56 31.16
N PHE A 400 7.37 -10.34 30.83
CA PHE A 400 6.89 -10.39 29.46
C PHE A 400 7.41 -9.21 28.61
N ILE A 401 7.45 -8.00 29.17
CA ILE A 401 8.06 -6.81 28.53
C ILE A 401 9.55 -7.07 28.27
N GLN A 402 10.29 -7.62 29.24
CA GLN A 402 11.70 -8.00 29.07
C GLN A 402 11.87 -9.04 27.95
N HIS A 403 10.98 -10.02 27.88
CA HIS A 403 11.00 -11.00 26.78
C HIS A 403 10.88 -10.32 25.42
N LEU A 404 9.89 -9.42 25.21
CA LEU A 404 9.68 -8.73 23.94
C LEU A 404 10.85 -7.82 23.54
N THR A 405 11.54 -7.21 24.53
CA THR A 405 12.69 -6.34 24.31
C THR A 405 14.01 -7.09 24.11
N SER A 406 14.09 -8.36 24.48
CA SER A 406 15.32 -9.17 24.43
C SER A 406 15.30 -10.27 23.35
N GLN A 407 14.24 -10.37 22.56
CA GLN A 407 14.12 -11.40 21.50
C GLN A 407 15.34 -11.40 20.58
N GLN A 408 15.77 -12.58 20.18
CA GLN A 408 16.89 -12.76 19.26
C GLN A 408 16.51 -12.31 17.84
N VAL A 409 17.51 -12.10 17.00
CA VAL A 409 17.27 -11.86 15.56
C VAL A 409 16.49 -13.06 14.99
N ARG A 410 15.40 -12.76 14.26
CA ARG A 410 14.49 -13.75 13.68
C ARG A 410 13.69 -14.58 14.71
N GLN A 411 13.62 -14.16 15.94
CA GLN A 411 12.67 -14.66 16.92
C GLN A 411 11.50 -13.67 17.01
N CYS A 412 10.28 -14.17 17.01
CA CYS A 412 9.09 -13.36 17.22
C CYS A 412 8.08 -14.04 18.14
N THR A 413 7.29 -13.24 18.81
CA THR A 413 6.13 -13.67 19.58
C THR A 413 4.90 -13.52 18.70
N VAL A 414 4.13 -14.58 18.55
CA VAL A 414 2.90 -14.61 17.76
C VAL A 414 1.70 -14.86 18.66
N LYS A 415 0.70 -14.00 18.56
CA LYS A 415 -0.65 -14.26 19.02
C LYS A 415 -1.55 -14.33 17.79
N ALA A 416 -2.16 -15.47 17.54
CA ALA A 416 -3.07 -15.67 16.42
C ALA A 416 -4.52 -15.34 16.81
N ALA A 417 -5.38 -15.06 15.82
CA ALA A 417 -6.78 -14.71 16.03
C ALA A 417 -7.62 -15.80 16.73
N ASP A 418 -7.14 -17.03 16.75
CA ASP A 418 -7.72 -18.16 17.48
C ASP A 418 -7.14 -18.34 18.89
N ASP A 419 -6.56 -17.26 19.43
CA ASP A 419 -5.93 -17.19 20.75
C ASP A 419 -4.72 -18.13 20.99
N ARG A 420 -4.22 -18.80 19.94
CA ARG A 420 -2.95 -19.51 20.03
C ARG A 420 -1.81 -18.50 20.17
N TYR A 421 -0.94 -18.80 21.12
CA TYR A 421 0.26 -18.03 21.43
C TYR A 421 1.50 -18.90 21.29
N ALA A 422 2.55 -18.39 20.65
CA ALA A 422 3.82 -19.08 20.54
C ALA A 422 4.99 -18.12 20.34
N ILE A 423 6.16 -18.54 20.80
CA ILE A 423 7.44 -17.97 20.38
C ILE A 423 7.86 -18.72 19.11
N VAL A 424 7.96 -17.98 18.02
CA VAL A 424 8.13 -18.54 16.67
C VAL A 424 9.46 -18.08 16.08
N TRP A 425 10.10 -18.99 15.36
CA TRP A 425 11.26 -18.72 14.53
C TRP A 425 10.84 -18.84 13.06
N PRO A 426 10.68 -17.71 12.34
CA PRO A 426 10.41 -17.74 10.92
C PRO A 426 11.42 -18.59 10.14
N GLU A 427 10.95 -19.27 9.11
CA GLU A 427 11.82 -20.13 8.32
C GLU A 427 12.95 -19.30 7.66
N VAL A 428 14.11 -19.90 7.55
CA VAL A 428 15.25 -19.27 6.88
C VAL A 428 14.94 -19.25 5.39
N VAL A 429 14.81 -18.08 4.83
CA VAL A 429 14.87 -17.95 3.37
C VAL A 429 16.29 -18.37 2.94
N SER A 430 16.38 -19.43 2.14
CA SER A 430 17.67 -19.94 1.62
C SER A 430 18.38 -18.83 0.85
N LYS A 431 19.73 -18.87 0.81
CA LYS A 431 20.49 -17.97 -0.05
C LYS A 431 20.01 -18.14 -1.49
N ILE A 432 19.48 -17.06 -2.04
CA ILE A 432 18.87 -17.02 -3.37
C ILE A 432 19.99 -17.01 -4.40
N LYS A 433 19.97 -17.96 -5.33
CA LYS A 433 20.90 -18.04 -6.47
C LYS A 433 20.29 -17.29 -7.66
N CYS A 434 20.22 -15.96 -7.57
CA CYS A 434 19.74 -15.12 -8.66
C CYS A 434 20.67 -13.91 -8.76
N SER A 435 21.35 -13.73 -9.89
CA SER A 435 22.19 -12.55 -10.13
C SER A 435 21.33 -11.30 -10.33
N ASP A 436 21.94 -10.13 -10.15
CA ASP A 436 21.25 -8.86 -10.40
C ASP A 436 20.85 -8.72 -11.87
N GLU A 437 21.67 -9.19 -12.80
CA GLU A 437 21.38 -9.22 -14.24
C GLU A 437 20.16 -10.12 -14.54
N THR A 438 20.10 -11.30 -13.95
CA THR A 438 18.94 -12.19 -14.10
C THR A 438 17.67 -11.54 -13.56
N LEU A 439 17.75 -10.92 -12.38
CA LEU A 439 16.62 -10.22 -11.78
C LEU A 439 16.11 -9.11 -12.72
N GLU A 440 17.00 -8.26 -13.23
CA GLU A 440 16.62 -7.15 -14.11
C GLU A 440 15.96 -7.63 -15.40
N ASN A 441 16.45 -8.72 -16.01
CA ASN A 441 15.82 -9.32 -17.18
C ASN A 441 14.39 -9.80 -16.91
N TYR A 442 14.13 -10.36 -15.73
CA TYR A 442 12.76 -10.73 -15.32
C TYR A 442 11.89 -9.51 -15.06
N ILE A 443 12.42 -8.49 -14.40
CA ILE A 443 11.71 -7.22 -14.17
C ILE A 443 11.32 -6.58 -15.50
N GLU A 444 12.23 -6.53 -16.46
CA GLU A 444 11.97 -6.02 -17.82
C GLU A 444 10.86 -6.82 -18.50
N THR A 445 10.96 -8.14 -18.49
CA THR A 445 9.96 -9.03 -19.08
C THR A 445 8.57 -8.85 -18.46
N LEU A 446 8.48 -8.77 -17.14
CA LEU A 446 7.22 -8.57 -16.43
C LEU A 446 6.65 -7.15 -16.65
N SER A 447 7.52 -6.13 -16.64
CA SER A 447 7.11 -4.75 -16.83
C SER A 447 6.57 -4.50 -18.24
N THR A 448 7.18 -5.06 -19.27
CA THR A 448 6.74 -4.89 -20.67
C THR A 448 5.41 -5.55 -20.98
N ARG A 449 5.00 -6.58 -20.24
CA ARG A 449 3.68 -7.24 -20.41
C ARG A 449 2.49 -6.34 -20.07
N TYR A 450 2.66 -5.50 -19.07
CA TYR A 450 1.63 -4.61 -18.58
C TYR A 450 1.92 -3.14 -18.90
N GLY A 451 3.17 -2.84 -19.19
CA GLY A 451 3.66 -1.50 -19.42
C GLY A 451 3.65 -1.09 -20.88
N LYS A 452 3.88 0.17 -21.08
CA LYS A 452 4.11 0.78 -22.38
C LYS A 452 5.50 1.38 -22.45
N PRO A 453 6.19 1.27 -23.60
CA PRO A 453 7.48 1.91 -23.78
C PRO A 453 7.33 3.44 -23.64
N ILE A 454 8.21 4.01 -22.84
CA ILE A 454 8.28 5.46 -22.67
C ILE A 454 9.02 6.04 -23.90
N LYS A 455 8.32 6.85 -24.68
CA LYS A 455 8.98 7.58 -25.77
C LYS A 455 9.97 8.56 -25.15
N PRO A 456 11.25 8.55 -25.55
CA PRO A 456 12.21 9.52 -25.04
C PRO A 456 11.68 10.92 -25.34
N THR A 457 11.49 11.72 -24.31
CA THR A 457 11.13 13.14 -24.47
C THR A 457 12.17 13.78 -25.35
N ARG A 458 11.81 14.22 -26.55
CA ARG A 458 12.69 15.01 -27.39
C ARG A 458 13.21 16.18 -26.54
N LYS A 459 14.52 16.20 -26.25
CA LYS A 459 15.15 17.38 -25.66
C LYS A 459 14.69 18.57 -26.49
N MET A 460 13.90 19.46 -25.88
CA MET A 460 13.64 20.75 -26.49
C MET A 460 15.00 21.40 -26.73
N SER A 461 15.44 21.33 -27.98
CA SER A 461 16.62 22.05 -28.39
C SER A 461 16.34 23.52 -28.14
N SER A 462 16.95 24.07 -27.11
CA SER A 462 17.03 25.51 -26.92
C SER A 462 17.81 26.11 -28.11
N LYS A 463 17.10 26.38 -29.19
CA LYS A 463 17.60 27.33 -30.19
C LYS A 463 17.62 28.70 -29.53
N LYS A 464 18.67 29.00 -28.78
CA LYS A 464 19.09 30.36 -28.53
C LYS A 464 19.38 31.00 -29.89
N LYS A 465 18.42 31.74 -30.43
CA LYS A 465 18.74 32.75 -31.42
C LYS A 465 19.53 33.86 -30.71
N SER A 466 20.84 33.81 -30.81
CA SER A 466 21.70 34.95 -30.50
C SER A 466 21.49 36.00 -31.59
N ASN A 467 20.57 36.94 -31.38
CA ASN A 467 20.60 38.21 -32.09
C ASN A 467 21.47 39.16 -31.29
N THR A 468 22.75 39.06 -31.41
CA THR A 468 23.70 40.14 -31.11
C THR A 468 23.60 41.16 -32.20
N LYS A 469 22.81 42.20 -32.01
CA LYS A 469 22.99 43.44 -32.78
C LYS A 469 24.18 44.20 -32.21
N GLU A 470 25.27 44.25 -32.93
CA GLU A 470 26.37 45.15 -32.69
C GLU A 470 25.82 46.59 -32.77
N ILE A 471 26.06 47.34 -31.71
CA ILE A 471 25.85 48.81 -31.67
C ILE A 471 27.19 49.39 -32.01
N PRO A 472 27.32 50.22 -33.08
CA PRO A 472 28.56 50.89 -33.39
C PRO A 472 28.81 52.00 -32.36
N LEU A 473 30.01 51.97 -31.75
CA LEU A 473 30.60 53.04 -30.97
C LEU A 473 30.98 54.16 -31.94
N PHE A 474 30.34 55.29 -31.81
CA PHE A 474 30.84 56.58 -32.37
C PHE A 474 31.59 57.35 -31.28
N GLY A 475 32.63 57.99 -31.71
CA GLY A 475 33.68 58.78 -31.19
C GLY A 475 33.42 59.91 -30.19
#